data_198ddceba5a6fd14102b242bc0811cdc
#
_entry.id   198ddceba5a6fd14102b242bc0811cdc
#
_cell.length_a   1.000
_cell.length_b   1.000
_cell.length_c   1.000
_cell.angle_alpha   90.00
_cell.angle_beta   90.00
_cell.angle_gamma   90.00
#
_symmetry.space_group_name_H-M   'P 1'
#
loop_
_entity.id
_entity.type
_entity.pdbx_description
1 polymer ?
#
loop_
_entity_poly.entity_id
_entity_poly.type
_entity_poly.pdbx_seq_one_letter_code
_entity_poly.pdbx_strand_id
1 'polypeptide(L)'
;MKNVQYQELPQWMQKEEIKPYIEMLNRQRGRLFCKRVFDIIVSALILLLLSPAFLLLAAAIKIDSKGPVFYRQVRVGQYGQDFRIFKFRSMVQDADKKGLALTTEGDSRITRVGKLIRKCRLDEFSQVLNVLEGTMSLVGPRPEVRKYVDAYEPEYLATLLVPPGITATASIRFKDEDELLNSGGDPEEIYIHQILPEKMRYNLEYLDLISVWQDIKIMVQTVLAVFRR
;
A
#
# COMPACT_ATOMS: atom_id res chain seq x y z
N MET A 1 3.43 -19.31 10.99
CA MET A 1 2.88 -19.14 9.62
C MET A 1 2.77 -20.51 8.96
N LYS A 2 1.65 -20.79 8.27
CA LYS A 2 1.47 -22.01 7.47
C LYS A 2 2.32 -21.92 6.19
N ASN A 3 2.64 -23.08 5.55
CA ASN A 3 3.22 -23.08 4.22
C ASN A 3 2.20 -22.52 3.22
N VAL A 4 2.69 -21.76 2.27
CA VAL A 4 1.90 -21.40 1.10
C VAL A 4 1.80 -22.64 0.23
N GLN A 5 0.57 -23.09 -0.03
CA GLN A 5 0.33 -24.23 -0.91
C GLN A 5 -0.28 -23.72 -2.22
N TYR A 6 0.31 -24.13 -3.33
CA TYR A 6 -0.14 -23.70 -4.66
C TYR A 6 -1.62 -24.02 -4.91
N GLN A 7 -2.10 -25.19 -4.46
CA GLN A 7 -3.49 -25.62 -4.63
C GLN A 7 -4.50 -24.85 -3.77
N GLU A 8 -4.05 -24.18 -2.70
CA GLU A 8 -4.91 -23.36 -1.82
C GLU A 8 -5.11 -21.94 -2.35
N LEU A 9 -4.34 -21.53 -3.37
CA LEU A 9 -4.49 -20.23 -4.01
C LEU A 9 -5.74 -20.20 -4.91
N PRO A 10 -6.35 -19.03 -5.11
CA PRO A 10 -7.41 -18.86 -6.10
C PRO A 10 -6.96 -19.32 -7.49
N GLN A 11 -7.85 -19.94 -8.29
CA GLN A 11 -7.51 -20.48 -9.60
C GLN A 11 -6.80 -19.49 -10.53
N TRP A 12 -7.23 -18.22 -10.52
CA TRP A 12 -6.62 -17.18 -11.33
C TRP A 12 -5.17 -16.84 -10.94
N MET A 13 -4.77 -17.15 -9.70
CA MET A 13 -3.39 -17.04 -9.22
C MET A 13 -2.55 -18.30 -9.48
N GLN A 14 -3.15 -19.43 -9.81
CA GLN A 14 -2.43 -20.68 -10.02
C GLN A 14 -1.69 -20.70 -11.37
N LYS A 15 -0.62 -19.92 -11.46
CA LYS A 15 0.28 -19.81 -12.61
C LYS A 15 1.61 -20.51 -12.34
N GLU A 16 2.19 -21.13 -13.36
CA GLU A 16 3.48 -21.83 -13.22
C GLU A 16 4.60 -20.90 -12.77
N GLU A 17 4.57 -19.65 -13.23
CA GLU A 17 5.56 -18.62 -12.98
C GLU A 17 5.70 -18.26 -11.49
N ILE A 18 4.67 -18.48 -10.67
CA ILE A 18 4.75 -18.18 -9.24
C ILE A 18 5.26 -19.33 -8.37
N LYS A 19 5.38 -20.56 -8.91
CA LYS A 19 5.84 -21.71 -8.14
C LYS A 19 7.23 -21.54 -7.52
N PRO A 20 8.24 -21.01 -8.23
CA PRO A 20 9.56 -20.75 -7.64
C PRO A 20 9.49 -19.81 -6.43
N TYR A 21 8.64 -18.79 -6.50
CA TYR A 21 8.45 -17.84 -5.42
C TYR A 21 7.77 -18.47 -4.19
N ILE A 22 6.82 -19.38 -4.39
CA ILE A 22 6.20 -20.15 -3.30
C ILE A 22 7.26 -20.98 -2.57
N GLU A 23 8.11 -21.71 -3.31
CA GLU A 23 9.18 -22.50 -2.70
C GLU A 23 10.18 -21.63 -1.93
N MET A 24 10.59 -20.52 -2.53
CA MET A 24 11.50 -19.56 -1.92
C MET A 24 10.92 -19.00 -0.61
N LEU A 25 9.68 -18.51 -0.63
CA LEU A 25 9.00 -17.96 0.56
C LEU A 25 8.80 -19.02 1.65
N ASN A 26 8.51 -20.27 1.27
CA ASN A 26 8.40 -21.36 2.22
C ASN A 26 9.74 -21.68 2.91
N ARG A 27 10.88 -21.54 2.21
CA ARG A 27 12.24 -21.65 2.81
C ARG A 27 12.54 -20.48 3.76
N GLN A 28 11.96 -19.31 3.53
CA GLN A 28 12.18 -18.08 4.31
C GLN A 28 11.18 -17.87 5.46
N ARG A 29 10.39 -18.87 5.85
CA ARG A 29 9.33 -18.75 6.87
C ARG A 29 9.77 -18.15 8.19
N GLY A 30 10.98 -18.48 8.63
CA GLY A 30 11.56 -17.88 9.86
C GLY A 30 11.71 -16.38 9.73
N ARG A 31 12.21 -15.90 8.59
CA ARG A 31 12.35 -14.45 8.31
C ARG A 31 10.99 -13.77 8.25
N LEU A 32 10.01 -14.40 7.57
CA LEU A 32 8.64 -13.88 7.49
C LEU A 32 7.96 -13.81 8.87
N PHE A 33 8.22 -14.78 9.74
CA PHE A 33 7.72 -14.76 11.12
C PHE A 33 8.36 -13.61 11.93
N CYS A 34 9.69 -13.48 11.90
CA CYS A 34 10.41 -12.38 12.57
C CYS A 34 9.93 -11.02 12.05
N LYS A 35 9.76 -10.89 10.72
CA LYS A 35 9.19 -9.71 10.11
C LYS A 35 7.79 -9.39 10.66
N ARG A 36 6.90 -10.38 10.75
CA ARG A 36 5.54 -10.18 11.28
C ARG A 36 5.54 -9.70 12.72
N VAL A 37 6.41 -10.27 13.57
CA VAL A 37 6.57 -9.83 14.97
C VAL A 37 7.08 -8.37 15.00
N PHE A 38 8.07 -8.05 14.18
CA PHE A 38 8.58 -6.69 14.04
C PHE A 38 7.48 -5.72 13.59
N ASP A 39 6.70 -6.06 12.54
CA ASP A 39 5.59 -5.26 12.05
C ASP A 39 4.58 -4.92 13.15
N ILE A 40 4.19 -5.92 13.95
CA ILE A 40 3.23 -5.73 15.05
C ILE A 40 3.80 -4.80 16.12
N ILE A 41 5.04 -5.05 16.57
CA ILE A 41 5.67 -4.25 17.63
C ILE A 41 5.81 -2.79 17.18
N VAL A 42 6.37 -2.56 16.00
CA VAL A 42 6.59 -1.20 15.49
C VAL A 42 5.27 -0.49 15.24
N SER A 43 4.27 -1.17 14.66
CA SER A 43 2.95 -0.57 14.42
C SER A 43 2.24 -0.22 15.73
N ALA A 44 2.34 -1.07 16.76
CA ALA A 44 1.78 -0.78 18.08
C ALA A 44 2.47 0.44 18.74
N LEU A 45 3.79 0.54 18.63
CA LEU A 45 4.54 1.69 19.12
C LEU A 45 4.18 2.97 18.37
N ILE A 46 4.09 2.92 17.04
CA ILE A 46 3.64 4.07 16.22
C ILE A 46 2.24 4.50 16.65
N LEU A 47 1.30 3.56 16.78
CA LEU A 47 -0.07 3.87 17.20
C LEU A 47 -0.12 4.48 18.60
N LEU A 48 0.65 3.94 19.56
CA LEU A 48 0.72 4.47 20.93
C LEU A 48 1.27 5.91 20.94
N LEU A 49 2.41 6.13 20.26
CA LEU A 49 3.08 7.43 20.25
C LEU A 49 2.28 8.49 19.50
N LEU A 50 1.64 8.12 18.37
CA LEU A 50 0.88 9.04 17.55
C LEU A 50 -0.62 9.09 17.91
N SER A 51 -1.08 8.32 18.91
CA SER A 51 -2.51 8.30 19.30
C SER A 51 -3.06 9.69 19.64
N PRO A 52 -2.36 10.60 20.36
CA PRO A 52 -2.88 11.95 20.60
C PRO A 52 -3.07 12.74 19.30
N ALA A 53 -2.09 12.64 18.38
CA ALA A 53 -2.17 13.29 17.08
C ALA A 53 -3.30 12.70 16.21
N PHE A 54 -3.50 11.39 16.24
CA PHE A 54 -4.60 10.74 15.54
C PHE A 54 -5.96 11.16 16.06
N LEU A 55 -6.13 11.32 17.38
CA LEU A 55 -7.36 11.80 17.99
C LEU A 55 -7.65 13.26 17.60
N LEU A 56 -6.63 14.13 17.66
CA LEU A 56 -6.76 15.52 17.21
C LEU A 56 -7.14 15.62 15.73
N LEU A 57 -6.48 14.80 14.89
CA LEU A 57 -6.78 14.75 13.46
C LEU A 57 -8.20 14.21 13.20
N ALA A 58 -8.63 13.20 13.93
CA ALA A 58 -9.99 12.66 13.86
C ALA A 58 -11.05 13.71 14.24
N ALA A 59 -10.79 14.48 15.31
CA ALA A 59 -11.65 15.59 15.70
C ALA A 59 -11.70 16.69 14.61
N ALA A 60 -10.55 17.09 14.08
CA ALA A 60 -10.47 18.09 13.01
C ALA A 60 -11.25 17.64 11.76
N ILE A 61 -11.11 16.37 11.33
CA ILE A 61 -11.86 15.80 10.20
C ILE A 61 -13.38 15.85 10.44
N LYS A 62 -13.81 15.55 11.67
CA LYS A 62 -15.24 15.57 12.03
C LYS A 62 -15.83 16.96 12.04
N ILE A 63 -15.04 17.95 12.46
CA ILE A 63 -15.46 19.38 12.49
C ILE A 63 -15.51 19.93 11.06
N ASP A 64 -14.50 19.59 10.21
CA ASP A 64 -14.36 20.15 8.85
C ASP A 64 -15.41 19.59 7.87
N SER A 65 -15.85 18.34 8.05
CA SER A 65 -16.83 17.72 7.14
C SER A 65 -17.65 16.61 7.80
N LYS A 66 -18.92 16.46 7.37
CA LYS A 66 -19.80 15.38 7.84
C LYS A 66 -19.33 14.01 7.30
N GLY A 67 -19.43 12.95 8.12
CA GLY A 67 -19.13 11.57 7.73
C GLY A 67 -18.11 10.86 8.61
N PRO A 68 -17.60 9.68 8.26
CA PRO A 68 -16.64 8.91 9.05
C PRO A 68 -15.24 9.55 9.05
N VAL A 69 -14.44 9.25 10.07
CA VAL A 69 -13.03 9.71 10.15
C VAL A 69 -12.17 9.04 9.08
N PHE A 70 -12.41 7.75 8.86
CA PHE A 70 -11.65 6.96 7.90
C PHE A 70 -12.42 6.76 6.61
N TYR A 71 -11.74 6.93 5.49
CA TYR A 71 -12.12 6.41 4.19
C TYR A 71 -11.58 4.99 4.05
N ARG A 72 -12.40 4.05 3.57
CA ARG A 72 -12.10 2.62 3.48
C ARG A 72 -12.15 2.17 2.03
N GLN A 73 -11.02 2.27 1.32
CA GLN A 73 -10.89 1.85 -0.08
C GLN A 73 -10.59 0.35 -0.16
N VAL A 74 -11.27 -0.34 -1.07
CA VAL A 74 -10.99 -1.74 -1.38
C VAL A 74 -9.71 -1.85 -2.20
N ARG A 75 -8.84 -2.77 -1.80
CA ARG A 75 -7.59 -3.12 -2.46
C ARG A 75 -7.42 -4.63 -2.47
N VAL A 76 -6.59 -5.12 -3.40
CA VAL A 76 -6.19 -6.53 -3.43
C VAL A 76 -5.02 -6.73 -2.47
N GLY A 77 -5.17 -7.69 -1.59
CA GLY A 77 -4.18 -8.06 -0.57
C GLY A 77 -3.57 -9.42 -0.81
N GLN A 78 -3.02 -10.00 0.26
CA GLN A 78 -2.37 -11.30 0.24
C GLN A 78 -3.31 -12.39 -0.30
N TYR A 79 -2.78 -13.26 -1.12
CA TYR A 79 -3.51 -14.38 -1.79
C TYR A 79 -4.68 -13.90 -2.65
N GLY A 80 -4.59 -12.66 -3.17
CA GLY A 80 -5.61 -12.09 -4.02
C GLY A 80 -6.93 -11.75 -3.31
N GLN A 81 -6.95 -11.75 -1.98
CA GLN A 81 -8.13 -11.43 -1.19
C GLN A 81 -8.33 -9.92 -1.11
N ASP A 82 -9.55 -9.46 -1.31
CA ASP A 82 -9.88 -8.05 -1.15
C ASP A 82 -9.89 -7.67 0.33
N PHE A 83 -9.31 -6.53 0.64
CA PHE A 83 -9.37 -5.94 1.97
C PHE A 83 -9.61 -4.43 1.86
N ARG A 84 -9.89 -3.78 3.00
CA ARG A 84 -10.14 -2.34 3.03
C ARG A 84 -9.03 -1.62 3.77
N ILE A 85 -8.28 -0.76 3.06
CA ILE A 85 -7.27 0.07 3.69
C ILE A 85 -7.92 1.16 4.55
N PHE A 86 -7.28 1.50 5.67
CA PHE A 86 -7.62 2.70 6.44
C PHE A 86 -6.88 3.90 5.85
N LYS A 87 -7.61 4.94 5.48
CA LYS A 87 -7.05 6.26 5.17
C LYS A 87 -7.80 7.32 5.95
N PHE A 88 -7.11 8.31 6.50
CA PHE A 88 -7.81 9.48 7.02
C PHE A 88 -8.55 10.19 5.88
N ARG A 89 -9.80 10.52 6.12
CA ARG A 89 -10.63 11.16 5.10
C ARG A 89 -10.12 12.56 4.78
N SER A 90 -9.73 12.78 3.55
CA SER A 90 -9.24 14.06 3.03
C SER A 90 -10.22 14.73 2.05
N MET A 91 -11.29 14.04 1.70
CA MET A 91 -12.33 14.53 0.78
C MET A 91 -13.71 14.52 1.44
N VAL A 92 -14.66 15.25 0.86
CA VAL A 92 -16.08 15.19 1.26
C VAL A 92 -16.61 13.77 1.10
N GLN A 93 -17.71 13.47 1.82
CA GLN A 93 -18.34 12.16 1.72
C GLN A 93 -18.84 11.89 0.29
N ASP A 94 -18.71 10.65 -0.17
CA ASP A 94 -19.09 10.18 -1.51
C ASP A 94 -18.37 10.94 -2.66
N ALA A 95 -17.16 11.45 -2.41
CA ALA A 95 -16.34 12.13 -3.41
C ALA A 95 -16.04 11.26 -4.64
N ASP A 96 -15.88 9.96 -4.44
CA ASP A 96 -15.67 8.93 -5.47
C ASP A 96 -16.87 8.76 -6.41
N LYS A 97 -18.10 9.10 -5.96
CA LYS A 97 -19.30 9.10 -6.80
C LYS A 97 -19.48 10.41 -7.58
N LYS A 98 -18.73 11.45 -7.24
CA LYS A 98 -18.90 12.83 -7.76
C LYS A 98 -17.90 13.25 -8.81
N GLY A 99 -17.04 12.36 -9.29
CA GLY A 99 -16.04 12.71 -10.29
C GLY A 99 -15.06 11.59 -10.60
N LEU A 100 -14.01 11.91 -11.36
CA LEU A 100 -12.97 10.97 -11.77
C LEU A 100 -12.23 10.36 -10.55
N ALA A 101 -11.79 9.13 -10.69
CA ALA A 101 -11.00 8.43 -9.68
C ALA A 101 -9.65 9.13 -9.39
N LEU A 102 -9.12 9.85 -10.37
CA LEU A 102 -7.91 10.65 -10.24
C LEU A 102 -8.21 12.03 -9.65
N THR A 103 -7.34 12.48 -8.74
CA THR A 103 -7.44 13.79 -8.11
C THR A 103 -6.53 14.76 -8.86
N THR A 104 -7.07 15.89 -9.30
CA THR A 104 -6.32 16.98 -9.93
C THR A 104 -5.98 18.07 -8.92
N GLU A 105 -5.03 18.93 -9.27
CA GLU A 105 -4.70 20.11 -8.47
C GLU A 105 -5.92 21.04 -8.41
N GLY A 106 -6.28 21.51 -7.20
CA GLY A 106 -7.47 22.35 -7.02
C GLY A 106 -8.81 21.61 -6.90
N ASP A 107 -8.82 20.28 -6.81
CA ASP A 107 -10.04 19.48 -6.70
C ASP A 107 -10.94 19.95 -5.54
N SER A 108 -12.13 20.45 -5.87
CA SER A 108 -13.10 21.01 -4.92
C SER A 108 -13.65 20.00 -3.92
N ARG A 109 -13.45 18.70 -4.16
CA ARG A 109 -13.85 17.64 -3.23
C ARG A 109 -12.93 17.54 -2.01
N ILE A 110 -11.71 18.12 -2.06
CA ILE A 110 -10.74 18.09 -0.96
C ILE A 110 -11.16 19.09 0.13
N THR A 111 -11.31 18.61 1.37
CA THR A 111 -11.67 19.45 2.52
C THR A 111 -10.50 20.33 2.95
N ARG A 112 -10.73 21.35 3.81
CA ARG A 112 -9.66 22.22 4.31
C ARG A 112 -8.60 21.42 5.08
N VAL A 113 -9.04 20.59 6.02
CA VAL A 113 -8.18 19.67 6.78
C VAL A 113 -7.56 18.65 5.83
N GLY A 114 -8.32 18.19 4.82
CA GLY A 114 -7.85 17.26 3.80
C GLY A 114 -6.65 17.76 3.00
N LYS A 115 -6.56 19.06 2.71
CA LYS A 115 -5.38 19.67 2.06
C LYS A 115 -4.12 19.50 2.91
N LEU A 116 -4.23 19.74 4.23
CA LEU A 116 -3.11 19.55 5.16
C LEU A 116 -2.70 18.07 5.26
N ILE A 117 -3.69 17.17 5.41
CA ILE A 117 -3.49 15.71 5.49
C ILE A 117 -2.70 15.23 4.28
N ARG A 118 -3.11 15.62 3.06
CA ARG A 118 -2.45 15.22 1.81
C ARG A 118 -1.06 15.83 1.66
N LYS A 119 -0.91 17.11 1.98
CA LYS A 119 0.39 17.79 1.94
C LYS A 119 1.42 17.11 2.83
N CYS A 120 1.01 16.65 4.02
CA CYS A 120 1.89 15.99 4.99
C CYS A 120 1.87 14.45 4.83
N ARG A 121 1.15 13.89 3.86
CA ARG A 121 0.94 12.44 3.66
C ARG A 121 0.45 11.70 4.91
N LEU A 122 -0.29 12.39 5.77
CA LEU A 122 -0.82 11.83 7.02
C LEU A 122 -1.95 10.83 6.79
N ASP A 123 -2.60 10.88 5.63
CA ASP A 123 -3.71 9.98 5.27
C ASP A 123 -3.32 8.50 5.31
N GLU A 124 -2.07 8.19 5.01
CA GLU A 124 -1.60 6.80 4.97
C GLU A 124 -1.12 6.26 6.32
N PHE A 125 -0.85 7.13 7.31
CA PHE A 125 -0.41 6.68 8.64
C PHE A 125 -1.46 5.81 9.36
N SER A 126 -2.74 5.98 9.07
CA SER A 126 -3.80 5.12 9.62
C SER A 126 -3.71 3.66 9.14
N GLN A 127 -2.92 3.36 8.10
CA GLN A 127 -2.71 1.99 7.63
C GLN A 127 -1.94 1.11 8.64
N VAL A 128 -1.32 1.70 9.67
CA VAL A 128 -0.79 0.92 10.80
C VAL A 128 -1.88 0.05 11.46
N LEU A 129 -3.15 0.46 11.40
CA LEU A 129 -4.29 -0.34 11.84
C LEU A 129 -4.44 -1.60 10.98
N ASN A 130 -4.25 -1.50 9.67
CA ASN A 130 -4.25 -2.67 8.77
C ASN A 130 -3.08 -3.63 9.10
N VAL A 131 -1.92 -3.09 9.49
CA VAL A 131 -0.80 -3.94 9.92
C VAL A 131 -1.17 -4.71 11.18
N LEU A 132 -1.77 -4.07 12.17
CA LEU A 132 -2.22 -4.73 13.39
C LEU A 132 -3.32 -5.75 13.13
N GLU A 133 -4.29 -5.45 12.25
CA GLU A 133 -5.32 -6.39 11.78
C GLU A 133 -4.74 -7.60 11.03
N GLY A 134 -3.53 -7.50 10.48
CA GLY A 134 -2.88 -8.57 9.71
C GLY A 134 -3.12 -8.51 8.21
N THR A 135 -3.84 -7.51 7.71
CA THR A 135 -4.11 -7.35 6.27
C THR A 135 -2.98 -6.65 5.53
N MET A 136 -2.05 -5.99 6.26
CA MET A 136 -0.87 -5.33 5.71
C MET A 136 0.39 -5.62 6.54
N SER A 137 1.52 -5.18 6.01
CA SER A 137 2.85 -5.11 6.60
C SER A 137 3.35 -3.66 6.55
N LEU A 138 4.36 -3.30 7.35
CA LEU A 138 5.02 -2.00 7.24
C LEU A 138 5.70 -1.83 5.88
N VAL A 139 6.42 -2.87 5.43
CA VAL A 139 7.13 -2.89 4.15
C VAL A 139 6.67 -4.08 3.31
N GLY A 140 6.40 -3.84 2.03
CA GLY A 140 5.95 -4.87 1.09
C GLY A 140 5.43 -4.25 -0.20
N PRO A 141 5.07 -5.06 -1.20
CA PRO A 141 4.44 -4.56 -2.43
C PRO A 141 3.22 -3.69 -2.10
N ARG A 142 3.10 -2.51 -2.71
CA ARG A 142 1.96 -1.62 -2.46
C ARG A 142 0.67 -2.25 -2.99
N PRO A 143 -0.45 -2.23 -2.22
CA PRO A 143 -1.69 -2.87 -2.67
C PRO A 143 -2.34 -2.09 -3.81
N GLU A 144 -2.68 -2.78 -4.90
CA GLU A 144 -3.34 -2.21 -6.06
C GLU A 144 -4.85 -2.42 -6.02
N VAL A 145 -5.59 -1.64 -6.82
CA VAL A 145 -7.01 -1.89 -7.10
C VAL A 145 -7.15 -3.08 -8.03
N ARG A 146 -8.28 -3.78 -7.94
CA ARG A 146 -8.57 -4.99 -8.74
C ARG A 146 -8.30 -4.78 -10.23
N LYS A 147 -8.72 -3.65 -10.78
CA LYS A 147 -8.51 -3.29 -12.19
C LYS A 147 -7.05 -3.43 -12.66
N TYR A 148 -6.09 -2.99 -11.85
CA TYR A 148 -4.67 -3.10 -12.20
C TYR A 148 -4.11 -4.49 -11.92
N VAL A 149 -4.63 -5.19 -10.90
CA VAL A 149 -4.23 -6.58 -10.65
C VAL A 149 -4.71 -7.51 -11.78
N ASP A 150 -5.85 -7.21 -12.39
CA ASP A 150 -6.36 -7.97 -13.54
C ASP A 150 -5.49 -7.79 -14.80
N ALA A 151 -4.66 -6.73 -14.83
CA ALA A 151 -3.66 -6.48 -15.88
C ALA A 151 -2.26 -7.03 -15.54
N TYR A 152 -2.10 -7.77 -14.43
CA TYR A 152 -0.82 -8.35 -14.05
C TYR A 152 -0.40 -9.46 -15.00
N GLU A 153 0.87 -9.44 -15.39
CA GLU A 153 1.51 -10.62 -15.98
C GLU A 153 1.57 -11.76 -14.96
N PRO A 154 1.62 -13.02 -15.42
CA PRO A 154 1.59 -14.18 -14.53
C PRO A 154 2.61 -14.13 -13.39
N GLU A 155 3.82 -13.68 -13.65
CA GLU A 155 4.89 -13.57 -12.66
C GLU A 155 4.59 -12.52 -11.58
N TYR A 156 3.93 -11.41 -11.94
CA TYR A 156 3.61 -10.33 -10.99
C TYR A 156 2.67 -10.79 -9.87
N LEU A 157 1.90 -11.86 -10.11
CA LEU A 157 1.04 -12.48 -9.09
C LEU A 157 1.84 -12.99 -7.89
N ALA A 158 3.15 -13.22 -8.02
CA ALA A 158 4.03 -13.58 -6.91
C ALA A 158 4.06 -12.49 -5.83
N THR A 159 3.86 -11.22 -6.19
CA THR A 159 3.80 -10.11 -5.23
C THR A 159 2.62 -10.21 -4.28
N LEU A 160 1.57 -10.94 -4.67
CA LEU A 160 0.39 -11.21 -3.83
C LEU A 160 0.59 -12.40 -2.88
N LEU A 161 1.74 -13.07 -2.88
CA LEU A 161 2.04 -14.16 -1.93
C LEU A 161 2.38 -13.64 -0.53
N VAL A 162 2.68 -12.36 -0.40
CA VAL A 162 3.01 -11.69 0.87
C VAL A 162 1.99 -10.59 1.19
N PRO A 163 1.86 -10.19 2.48
CA PRO A 163 1.02 -9.05 2.81
C PRO A 163 1.51 -7.78 2.13
N PRO A 164 0.63 -6.95 1.57
CA PRO A 164 1.00 -5.66 0.99
C PRO A 164 1.58 -4.71 2.04
N GLY A 165 2.49 -3.81 1.62
CA GLY A 165 3.16 -2.87 2.49
C GLY A 165 2.53 -1.47 2.51
N ILE A 166 2.75 -0.74 3.62
CA ILE A 166 2.51 0.71 3.69
C ILE A 166 3.53 1.41 2.78
N THR A 167 4.79 0.96 2.82
CA THR A 167 5.86 1.45 1.95
C THR A 167 6.56 0.32 1.22
N ALA A 168 7.26 0.67 0.14
CA ALA A 168 8.02 -0.23 -0.72
C ALA A 168 9.17 0.53 -1.40
N THR A 169 10.19 -0.19 -1.87
CA THR A 169 11.22 0.39 -2.76
C THR A 169 10.59 1.02 -4.00
N ALA A 170 9.61 0.36 -4.59
CA ALA A 170 8.84 0.90 -5.71
C ALA A 170 8.18 2.25 -5.37
N SER A 171 7.54 2.38 -4.20
CA SER A 171 6.90 3.62 -3.76
C SER A 171 7.89 4.79 -3.58
N ILE A 172 9.13 4.51 -3.18
CA ILE A 172 10.19 5.51 -3.04
C ILE A 172 10.67 5.97 -4.42
N ARG A 173 10.85 5.04 -5.36
CA ARG A 173 11.34 5.32 -6.72
C ARG A 173 10.32 6.08 -7.57
N PHE A 174 9.06 5.75 -7.40
CA PHE A 174 7.93 6.36 -8.11
C PHE A 174 7.17 7.37 -7.24
N LYS A 175 7.87 8.11 -6.37
CA LYS A 175 7.25 9.13 -5.50
C LYS A 175 6.54 10.24 -6.28
N ASP A 176 7.02 10.55 -7.49
CA ASP A 176 6.54 11.58 -8.39
C ASP A 176 5.75 10.96 -9.58
N GLU A 177 5.08 9.81 -9.34
CA GLU A 177 4.27 9.07 -10.32
C GLU A 177 3.22 9.95 -11.02
N ASP A 178 2.61 10.87 -10.26
CA ASP A 178 1.62 11.81 -10.77
C ASP A 178 2.18 12.67 -11.93
N GLU A 179 3.46 13.04 -11.91
CA GLU A 179 4.11 13.79 -12.98
C GLU A 179 4.27 12.94 -14.26
N LEU A 180 4.60 11.66 -14.09
CA LEU A 180 4.71 10.71 -15.21
C LEU A 180 3.33 10.46 -15.84
N LEU A 181 2.29 10.31 -15.04
CA LEU A 181 0.93 10.12 -15.53
C LEU A 181 0.38 11.35 -16.28
N ASN A 182 0.87 12.55 -15.95
CA ASN A 182 0.46 13.80 -16.59
C ASN A 182 1.38 14.21 -17.75
N SER A 183 2.35 13.40 -18.14
CA SER A 183 3.33 13.73 -19.20
C SER A 183 2.77 13.72 -20.63
N GLY A 184 1.50 13.32 -20.81
CA GLY A 184 0.77 13.28 -22.07
C GLY A 184 0.40 11.85 -22.48
N GLY A 185 -0.80 11.69 -23.04
CA GLY A 185 -1.37 10.38 -23.39
C GLY A 185 -2.45 9.92 -22.41
N ASP A 186 -2.88 8.66 -22.55
CA ASP A 186 -3.81 8.05 -21.59
C ASP A 186 -3.06 7.66 -20.33
N PRO A 187 -3.40 8.24 -19.16
CA PRO A 187 -2.74 7.90 -17.88
C PRO A 187 -2.81 6.42 -17.54
N GLU A 188 -3.86 5.73 -17.97
CA GLU A 188 -4.05 4.30 -17.69
C GLU A 188 -3.08 3.45 -18.54
N GLU A 189 -2.93 3.76 -19.81
CA GLU A 189 -1.98 3.11 -20.70
C GLU A 189 -0.54 3.32 -20.21
N ILE A 190 -0.19 4.56 -19.83
CA ILE A 190 1.12 4.87 -19.24
C ILE A 190 1.35 4.05 -17.97
N TYR A 191 0.34 3.98 -17.10
CA TYR A 191 0.47 3.21 -15.87
C TYR A 191 0.72 1.73 -16.15
N ILE A 192 -0.13 1.10 -16.96
CA ILE A 192 -0.07 -0.36 -17.20
C ILE A 192 1.19 -0.75 -17.96
N HIS A 193 1.59 0.01 -18.98
CA HIS A 193 2.66 -0.40 -19.89
C HIS A 193 4.04 0.16 -19.56
N GLN A 194 4.14 1.22 -18.74
CA GLN A 194 5.43 1.84 -18.41
C GLN A 194 5.75 1.79 -16.93
N ILE A 195 4.79 2.17 -16.05
CA ILE A 195 5.04 2.31 -14.62
C ILE A 195 4.94 0.96 -13.91
N LEU A 196 3.87 0.22 -14.17
CA LEU A 196 3.57 -1.04 -13.50
C LEU A 196 4.69 -2.08 -13.67
N PRO A 197 5.25 -2.35 -14.87
CA PRO A 197 6.33 -3.32 -15.02
C PRO A 197 7.56 -2.99 -14.19
N GLU A 198 7.97 -1.73 -14.17
CA GLU A 198 9.11 -1.29 -13.36
C GLU A 198 8.84 -1.40 -11.85
N LYS A 199 7.64 -1.04 -11.39
CA LYS A 199 7.22 -1.25 -10.00
C LYS A 199 7.26 -2.74 -9.63
N MET A 200 6.79 -3.61 -10.52
CA MET A 200 6.78 -5.06 -10.28
C MET A 200 8.18 -5.64 -10.21
N ARG A 201 9.12 -5.16 -11.01
CA ARG A 201 10.53 -5.53 -10.90
C ARG A 201 11.07 -5.31 -9.48
N TYR A 202 10.88 -4.10 -8.92
CA TYR A 202 11.30 -3.81 -7.53
C TYR A 202 10.54 -4.64 -6.49
N ASN A 203 9.27 -4.93 -6.73
CA ASN A 203 8.46 -5.73 -5.82
C ASN A 203 8.88 -7.21 -5.83
N LEU A 204 9.23 -7.77 -6.99
CA LEU A 204 9.74 -9.14 -7.12
C LEU A 204 11.14 -9.26 -6.48
N GLU A 205 12.05 -8.31 -6.75
CA GLU A 205 13.37 -8.24 -6.10
C GLU A 205 13.24 -8.22 -4.56
N TYR A 206 12.25 -7.51 -4.03
CA TYR A 206 12.02 -7.46 -2.60
C TYR A 206 11.65 -8.83 -2.01
N LEU A 207 10.94 -9.70 -2.73
CA LEU A 207 10.55 -11.03 -2.24
C LEU A 207 11.80 -11.89 -1.88
N ASP A 208 12.87 -11.77 -2.63
CA ASP A 208 14.14 -12.46 -2.35
C ASP A 208 14.87 -11.89 -1.11
N LEU A 209 14.71 -10.60 -0.88
CA LEU A 209 15.45 -9.83 0.13
C LEU A 209 14.70 -9.68 1.45
N ILE A 210 13.51 -10.27 1.61
CA ILE A 210 12.67 -10.11 2.80
C ILE A 210 13.47 -10.39 4.08
N SER A 211 13.61 -9.35 4.91
CA SER A 211 14.20 -9.43 6.24
C SER A 211 13.88 -8.17 7.05
N VAL A 212 13.90 -8.29 8.37
CA VAL A 212 13.71 -7.13 9.26
C VAL A 212 14.74 -6.01 8.95
N TRP A 213 15.98 -6.37 8.63
CA TRP A 213 17.00 -5.39 8.30
C TRP A 213 16.71 -4.63 7.00
N GLN A 214 16.27 -5.35 5.97
CA GLN A 214 15.87 -4.72 4.71
C GLN A 214 14.65 -3.80 4.90
N ASP A 215 13.71 -4.20 5.75
CA ASP A 215 12.55 -3.38 6.07
C ASP A 215 12.94 -2.09 6.77
N ILE A 216 13.82 -2.15 7.78
CA ILE A 216 14.36 -0.96 8.46
C ILE A 216 15.01 -0.02 7.43
N LYS A 217 15.82 -0.57 6.52
CA LYS A 217 16.48 0.22 5.47
C LYS A 217 15.47 0.95 4.57
N ILE A 218 14.43 0.24 4.12
CA ILE A 218 13.37 0.81 3.27
C ILE A 218 12.57 1.87 4.05
N MET A 219 12.25 1.62 5.32
CA MET A 219 11.55 2.59 6.17
C MET A 219 12.36 3.88 6.35
N VAL A 220 13.66 3.79 6.62
CA VAL A 220 14.56 4.95 6.72
C VAL A 220 14.62 5.70 5.38
N GLN A 221 14.77 4.99 4.27
CA GLN A 221 14.75 5.59 2.93
C GLN A 221 13.43 6.30 2.63
N THR A 222 12.30 5.75 3.06
CA THR A 222 10.97 6.37 2.92
C THR A 222 10.91 7.70 3.65
N VAL A 223 11.36 7.72 4.92
CA VAL A 223 11.39 8.95 5.72
C VAL A 223 12.27 10.00 5.05
N LEU A 224 13.49 9.62 4.63
CA LEU A 224 14.39 10.54 3.93
C LEU A 224 13.81 11.05 2.60
N ALA A 225 13.08 10.21 1.85
CA ALA A 225 12.45 10.60 0.59
C ALA A 225 11.31 11.62 0.79
N VAL A 226 10.58 11.54 1.91
CA VAL A 226 9.54 12.50 2.27
C VAL A 226 10.13 13.87 2.64
N PHE A 227 11.29 13.91 3.33
CA PHE A 227 11.94 15.17 3.72
C PHE A 227 12.77 15.83 2.61
N ARG A 228 13.08 15.13 1.53
CA ARG A 228 13.86 15.66 0.38
C ARG A 228 12.98 16.28 -0.73
N ARG A 229 11.74 16.64 -0.39
CA ARG A 229 10.85 17.40 -1.27
C ARG A 229 11.03 18.89 -1.16
#